data_f7fdecb94fb2f09106a8bab18320f4ac
#
_entry.id   f7fdecb94fb2f09106a8bab18320f4ac
#
_cell.length_a   1.000
_cell.length_b   1.000
_cell.length_c   1.000
_cell.angle_alpha   90.00
_cell.angle_beta   90.00
_cell.angle_gamma   90.00
#
_symmetry.space_group_name_H-M   'P 1'
#
loop_
_entity.id
_entity.type
_entity.pdbx_description
1 polymer ?
#
loop_
_entity_poly.entity_id
_entity_poly.type
_entity_poly.pdbx_seq_one_letter_code
_entity_poly.pdbx_strand_id
1 'polypeptide(L)'
;MTLVLVNPHAKGGRVRHMLPAVRRVLDELAPLPRLHAPDTVQDALDLLMREPEGSRVVLVGGDGSVNRWLPALLTRQLHTGLVPLGSGNDLARALGLDRQHWPNALALALQGNTRPMDTGLAVWTDMHGDSHCTPFTSSLTAGFDSSVALRALQGPRWLSGLPRYLWATLRELQHLRHWTVRAQADGQHLDDGPVLLMSVLNTPTLGSGIAAMPHASTHDGQLDWLRAGPFGRLGCMHLLPRFLRGSHLTQPGVQVGRFKQLGLHCPQGIPLAADGEWLGLARQVQVHVQAHSLQMVTGNV
;
A
#
# COMPACT_ATOMS: atom_id res chain seq x y z
N MET A 1 -11.72 26.03 -1.54
CA MET A 1 -11.88 25.50 -2.93
C MET A 1 -11.13 24.19 -3.01
N THR A 2 -11.79 23.07 -3.33
CA THR A 2 -11.20 21.73 -3.27
C THR A 2 -10.19 21.52 -4.41
N LEU A 3 -9.00 21.01 -4.12
CA LEU A 3 -8.03 20.58 -5.12
C LEU A 3 -8.38 19.15 -5.59
N VAL A 4 -8.51 18.95 -6.90
CA VAL A 4 -8.62 17.62 -7.53
C VAL A 4 -7.31 17.33 -8.26
N LEU A 5 -6.57 16.36 -7.77
CA LEU A 5 -5.25 15.99 -8.28
C LEU A 5 -5.34 14.66 -9.02
N VAL A 6 -5.12 14.68 -10.31
CA VAL A 6 -5.18 13.50 -11.18
C VAL A 6 -3.78 13.00 -11.47
N ASN A 7 -3.52 11.72 -11.24
CA ASN A 7 -2.27 11.10 -11.70
C ASN A 7 -2.43 10.61 -13.14
N PRO A 8 -1.88 11.31 -14.15
CA PRO A 8 -2.05 10.95 -15.56
C PRO A 8 -1.34 9.63 -15.92
N HIS A 9 -0.35 9.21 -15.12
CA HIS A 9 0.44 7.98 -15.32
C HIS A 9 -0.20 6.74 -14.68
N ALA A 10 -1.25 6.90 -13.86
CA ALA A 10 -1.94 5.78 -13.24
C ALA A 10 -2.51 4.82 -14.29
N LYS A 11 -2.58 3.52 -13.93
CA LYS A 11 -3.03 2.43 -14.82
C LYS A 11 -2.30 2.40 -16.16
N GLY A 12 -0.96 2.62 -16.15
CA GLY A 12 -0.15 2.64 -17.36
C GLY A 12 -0.46 3.81 -18.30
N GLY A 13 -0.83 4.98 -17.77
CA GLY A 13 -1.13 6.20 -18.53
C GLY A 13 -2.58 6.31 -19.02
N ARG A 14 -3.42 5.29 -18.75
CA ARG A 14 -4.82 5.31 -19.22
C ARG A 14 -5.68 6.38 -18.54
N VAL A 15 -5.32 6.81 -17.33
CA VAL A 15 -6.05 7.86 -16.61
C VAL A 15 -5.96 9.22 -17.32
N ARG A 16 -4.90 9.46 -18.07
CA ARG A 16 -4.78 10.68 -18.91
C ARG A 16 -5.97 10.86 -19.88
N HIS A 17 -6.46 9.77 -20.44
CA HIS A 17 -7.61 9.80 -21.35
C HIS A 17 -8.95 10.06 -20.64
N MET A 18 -8.99 9.97 -19.33
CA MET A 18 -10.19 10.27 -18.52
C MET A 18 -10.26 11.74 -18.11
N LEU A 19 -9.18 12.52 -18.24
CA LEU A 19 -9.15 13.94 -17.85
C LEU A 19 -10.32 14.75 -18.42
N PRO A 20 -10.68 14.65 -19.74
CA PRO A 20 -11.81 15.39 -20.27
C PRO A 20 -13.16 15.01 -19.61
N ALA A 21 -13.34 13.74 -19.27
CA ALA A 21 -14.54 13.27 -18.60
C ALA A 21 -14.60 13.75 -17.15
N VAL A 22 -13.46 13.69 -16.43
CA VAL A 22 -13.37 14.22 -15.05
C VAL A 22 -13.65 15.72 -15.05
N ARG A 23 -13.06 16.49 -15.97
CA ARG A 23 -13.29 17.93 -16.08
C ARG A 23 -14.77 18.23 -16.30
N ARG A 24 -15.42 17.56 -17.25
CA ARG A 24 -16.86 17.77 -17.53
C ARG A 24 -17.72 17.60 -16.30
N VAL A 25 -17.46 16.57 -15.49
CA VAL A 25 -18.22 16.35 -14.25
C VAL A 25 -17.93 17.45 -13.21
N LEU A 26 -16.69 17.93 -13.14
CA LEU A 26 -16.35 19.01 -12.21
C LEU A 26 -16.91 20.37 -12.61
N ASP A 27 -17.00 20.64 -13.93
CA ASP A 27 -17.52 21.91 -14.48
C ASP A 27 -19.02 22.14 -14.15
N GLU A 28 -19.75 21.08 -13.76
CA GLU A 28 -21.14 21.14 -13.32
C GLU A 28 -21.28 21.48 -11.81
N LEU A 29 -20.16 21.61 -11.07
CA LEU A 29 -20.17 21.81 -9.62
C LEU A 29 -19.94 23.29 -9.24
N ALA A 30 -20.57 23.68 -8.14
CA ALA A 30 -20.37 25.01 -7.52
C ALA A 30 -20.08 24.84 -6.02
N PRO A 31 -18.98 25.40 -5.50
CA PRO A 31 -17.91 26.10 -6.20
C PRO A 31 -17.05 25.17 -7.07
N LEU A 32 -16.56 25.65 -8.20
CA LEU A 32 -15.75 24.87 -9.15
C LEU A 32 -14.45 24.37 -8.50
N PRO A 33 -14.19 23.06 -8.41
CA PRO A 33 -12.93 22.54 -7.90
C PRO A 33 -11.73 22.86 -8.83
N ARG A 34 -10.54 23.00 -8.24
CA ARG A 34 -9.29 23.20 -9.03
C ARG A 34 -8.78 21.84 -9.51
N LEU A 35 -8.79 21.61 -10.82
CA LEU A 35 -8.28 20.38 -11.43
C LEU A 35 -6.84 20.56 -11.88
N HIS A 36 -5.95 19.71 -11.37
CA HIS A 36 -4.56 19.61 -11.78
C HIS A 36 -4.17 18.17 -12.13
N ALA A 37 -3.33 18.03 -13.15
CA ALA A 37 -2.79 16.74 -13.58
C ALA A 37 -1.27 16.89 -13.78
N PRO A 38 -0.49 16.89 -12.68
CA PRO A 38 0.95 17.09 -12.72
C PRO A 38 1.65 15.95 -13.45
N ASP A 39 2.68 16.27 -14.22
CA ASP A 39 3.47 15.29 -14.95
C ASP A 39 4.52 14.61 -14.05
N THR A 40 4.93 15.25 -12.95
CA THR A 40 5.92 14.70 -12.01
C THR A 40 5.33 14.53 -10.60
N VAL A 41 5.97 13.65 -9.82
CA VAL A 41 5.64 13.47 -8.41
C VAL A 41 5.94 14.75 -7.62
N GLN A 42 7.04 15.45 -7.96
CA GLN A 42 7.44 16.66 -7.26
C GLN A 42 6.43 17.78 -7.45
N ASP A 43 5.93 18.01 -8.69
CA ASP A 43 4.90 19.02 -8.95
C ASP A 43 3.62 18.74 -8.14
N ALA A 44 3.25 17.45 -8.01
CA ALA A 44 2.11 17.05 -7.19
C ALA A 44 2.34 17.34 -5.69
N LEU A 45 3.52 17.02 -5.17
CA LEU A 45 3.89 17.32 -3.78
C LEU A 45 3.88 18.83 -3.52
N ASP A 46 4.43 19.63 -4.42
CA ASP A 46 4.45 21.08 -4.30
C ASP A 46 3.03 21.68 -4.29
N LEU A 47 2.12 21.15 -5.11
CA LEU A 47 0.71 21.54 -5.08
C LEU A 47 0.06 21.22 -3.75
N LEU A 48 0.24 20.00 -3.25
CA LEU A 48 -0.34 19.56 -1.97
C LEU A 48 0.24 20.33 -0.78
N MET A 49 1.54 20.63 -0.79
CA MET A 49 2.19 21.40 0.28
C MET A 49 1.72 22.87 0.35
N ARG A 50 1.17 23.42 -0.74
CA ARG A 50 0.58 24.77 -0.76
C ARG A 50 -0.86 24.81 -0.28
N GLU A 51 -1.54 23.67 -0.16
CA GLU A 51 -2.90 23.63 0.36
C GLU A 51 -2.93 24.02 1.84
N PRO A 52 -3.97 24.74 2.30
CA PRO A 52 -4.16 24.99 3.72
C PRO A 52 -4.23 23.68 4.50
N GLU A 53 -3.69 23.70 5.73
CA GLU A 53 -3.78 22.55 6.63
C GLU A 53 -5.26 22.17 6.88
N GLY A 54 -5.54 20.86 6.89
CA GLY A 54 -6.88 20.33 7.07
C GLY A 54 -7.83 20.56 5.90
N SER A 55 -7.35 21.14 4.77
CA SER A 55 -8.23 21.33 3.61
C SER A 55 -8.52 20.02 2.90
N ARG A 56 -9.62 20.01 2.13
CA ARG A 56 -10.01 18.83 1.35
C ARG A 56 -9.25 18.77 0.03
N VAL A 57 -8.74 17.59 -0.27
CA VAL A 57 -8.15 17.23 -1.57
C VAL A 57 -8.78 15.95 -2.11
N VAL A 58 -8.87 15.82 -3.43
CA VAL A 58 -9.34 14.61 -4.11
C VAL A 58 -8.23 14.07 -4.99
N LEU A 59 -7.86 12.83 -4.77
CA LEU A 59 -6.85 12.12 -5.52
C LEU A 59 -7.51 11.19 -6.54
N VAL A 60 -7.22 11.38 -7.82
CA VAL A 60 -7.70 10.50 -8.90
C VAL A 60 -6.54 9.63 -9.36
N GLY A 61 -6.54 8.36 -8.92
CA GLY A 61 -5.40 7.46 -9.16
C GLY A 61 -5.60 6.11 -8.46
N GLY A 62 -4.51 5.46 -8.11
CA GLY A 62 -4.48 4.20 -7.36
C GLY A 62 -3.58 4.29 -6.13
N ASP A 63 -3.33 3.14 -5.48
CA ASP A 63 -2.52 3.02 -4.26
C ASP A 63 -1.14 3.68 -4.43
N GLY A 64 -0.45 3.47 -5.56
CA GLY A 64 0.84 4.11 -5.82
C GLY A 64 0.78 5.64 -5.95
N SER A 65 -0.39 6.23 -6.28
CA SER A 65 -0.55 7.70 -6.25
C SER A 65 -0.65 8.18 -4.81
N VAL A 66 -1.45 7.50 -3.99
CA VAL A 66 -1.59 7.83 -2.55
C VAL A 66 -0.24 7.69 -1.86
N ASN A 67 0.48 6.57 -2.08
CA ASN A 67 1.79 6.32 -1.47
C ASN A 67 2.80 7.44 -1.77
N ARG A 68 2.96 7.82 -3.05
CA ARG A 68 3.92 8.85 -3.46
C ARG A 68 3.59 10.23 -2.91
N TRP A 69 2.32 10.53 -2.68
CA TRP A 69 1.86 11.83 -2.17
C TRP A 69 1.64 11.82 -0.65
N LEU A 70 1.73 10.65 -0.02
CA LEU A 70 1.49 10.44 1.40
C LEU A 70 2.26 11.39 2.32
N PRO A 71 3.56 11.68 2.09
CA PRO A 71 4.27 12.64 2.94
C PRO A 71 3.60 14.02 3.01
N ALA A 72 3.11 14.55 1.89
CA ALA A 72 2.43 15.83 1.85
C ALA A 72 1.03 15.76 2.51
N LEU A 73 0.29 14.65 2.29
CA LEU A 73 -1.02 14.44 2.91
C LEU A 73 -0.91 14.43 4.43
N LEU A 74 0.09 13.75 4.98
CA LEU A 74 0.34 13.67 6.42
C LEU A 74 0.81 15.02 6.98
N THR A 75 1.80 15.67 6.32
CA THR A 75 2.37 16.95 6.78
C THR A 75 1.33 18.05 6.84
N ARG A 76 0.42 18.10 5.87
CA ARG A 76 -0.65 19.11 5.78
C ARG A 76 -1.96 18.65 6.40
N GLN A 77 -2.02 17.44 6.98
CA GLN A 77 -3.23 16.85 7.58
C GLN A 77 -4.47 16.93 6.66
N LEU A 78 -4.26 16.67 5.36
CA LEU A 78 -5.29 16.89 4.35
C LEU A 78 -6.43 15.86 4.45
N HIS A 79 -7.66 16.37 4.35
CA HIS A 79 -8.85 15.51 4.23
C HIS A 79 -8.94 14.95 2.82
N THR A 80 -8.61 13.67 2.67
CA THR A 80 -8.32 13.06 1.38
C THR A 80 -9.49 12.21 0.87
N GLY A 81 -10.04 12.57 -0.28
CA GLY A 81 -10.93 11.71 -1.05
C GLY A 81 -10.14 10.93 -2.11
N LEU A 82 -10.52 9.67 -2.37
CA LEU A 82 -9.87 8.83 -3.38
C LEU A 82 -10.86 8.40 -4.46
N VAL A 83 -10.51 8.65 -5.72
CA VAL A 83 -11.18 8.08 -6.91
C VAL A 83 -10.29 6.97 -7.45
N PRO A 84 -10.68 5.68 -7.26
CA PRO A 84 -9.79 4.54 -7.42
C PRO A 84 -9.65 4.11 -8.89
N LEU A 85 -8.78 4.77 -9.64
CA LEU A 85 -8.46 4.45 -11.03
C LEU A 85 -7.14 3.69 -11.21
N GLY A 86 -6.63 3.08 -10.14
CA GLY A 86 -5.43 2.24 -10.15
C GLY A 86 -5.66 0.80 -10.65
N SER A 87 -4.58 0.01 -10.69
CA SER A 87 -4.63 -1.41 -11.07
C SER A 87 -4.97 -2.32 -9.89
N GLY A 88 -4.49 -2.00 -8.67
CA GLY A 88 -4.67 -2.78 -7.43
C GLY A 88 -5.86 -2.31 -6.62
N ASN A 89 -5.79 -1.06 -6.17
CA ASN A 89 -6.75 -0.36 -5.34
C ASN A 89 -7.08 -1.13 -4.03
N ASP A 90 -6.04 -1.64 -3.36
CA ASP A 90 -6.18 -2.37 -2.10
C ASP A 90 -6.63 -1.42 -0.97
N LEU A 91 -6.08 -0.20 -0.94
CA LEU A 91 -6.53 0.86 -0.04
C LEU A 91 -8.00 1.23 -0.29
N ALA A 92 -8.39 1.46 -1.56
CA ALA A 92 -9.77 1.81 -1.88
C ALA A 92 -10.75 0.70 -1.47
N ARG A 93 -10.33 -0.58 -1.60
CA ARG A 93 -11.12 -1.73 -1.15
C ARG A 93 -11.30 -1.73 0.36
N ALA A 94 -10.24 -1.44 1.12
CA ALA A 94 -10.30 -1.33 2.58
C ALA A 94 -11.19 -0.17 3.05
N LEU A 95 -11.27 0.90 2.25
CA LEU A 95 -12.13 2.07 2.52
C LEU A 95 -13.58 1.90 2.02
N GLY A 96 -13.95 0.75 1.43
CA GLY A 96 -15.30 0.50 0.90
C GLY A 96 -15.65 1.36 -0.32
N LEU A 97 -14.68 1.79 -1.12
CA LEU A 97 -14.90 2.63 -2.29
C LEU A 97 -15.23 1.77 -3.53
N ASP A 98 -16.25 2.16 -4.28
CA ASP A 98 -16.64 1.47 -5.51
C ASP A 98 -15.61 1.73 -6.63
N ARG A 99 -15.08 0.64 -7.18
CA ARG A 99 -14.09 0.65 -8.27
C ARG A 99 -14.71 0.84 -9.65
N GLN A 100 -15.98 0.48 -9.82
CA GLN A 100 -16.61 0.41 -11.14
C GLN A 100 -17.25 1.73 -11.55
N HIS A 101 -17.72 2.51 -10.60
CA HIS A 101 -18.47 3.75 -10.80
C HIS A 101 -17.66 4.97 -10.35
N TRP A 102 -16.61 5.32 -11.09
CA TRP A 102 -15.74 6.45 -10.77
C TRP A 102 -16.47 7.80 -10.58
N PRO A 103 -17.57 8.15 -11.28
CA PRO A 103 -18.29 9.38 -11.01
C PRO A 103 -18.90 9.41 -9.61
N ASN A 104 -19.41 8.27 -9.12
CA ASN A 104 -19.93 8.15 -7.75
C ASN A 104 -18.79 8.28 -6.72
N ALA A 105 -17.65 7.64 -7.01
CA ALA A 105 -16.46 7.79 -6.17
C ALA A 105 -15.96 9.25 -6.15
N LEU A 106 -16.04 9.98 -7.26
CA LEU A 106 -15.69 11.41 -7.33
C LEU A 106 -16.66 12.27 -6.51
N ALA A 107 -17.96 12.05 -6.63
CA ALA A 107 -18.96 12.75 -5.84
C ALA A 107 -18.75 12.49 -4.32
N LEU A 108 -18.53 11.23 -3.95
CA LEU A 108 -18.23 10.85 -2.57
C LEU A 108 -16.92 11.50 -2.07
N ALA A 109 -15.86 11.48 -2.88
CA ALA A 109 -14.57 12.08 -2.53
C ALA A 109 -14.66 13.59 -2.30
N LEU A 110 -15.54 14.28 -3.02
CA LEU A 110 -15.77 15.72 -2.90
C LEU A 110 -16.61 16.09 -1.67
N GLN A 111 -17.59 15.28 -1.29
CA GLN A 111 -18.61 15.66 -0.32
C GLN A 111 -18.69 14.73 0.90
N GLY A 112 -18.14 13.51 0.81
CA GLY A 112 -18.21 12.49 1.86
C GLY A 112 -17.50 12.91 3.16
N ASN A 113 -17.93 12.34 4.27
CA ASN A 113 -17.26 12.53 5.54
C ASN A 113 -15.92 11.78 5.57
N THR A 114 -14.91 12.40 6.15
CA THR A 114 -13.63 11.75 6.40
C THR A 114 -13.65 11.02 7.74
N ARG A 115 -12.92 9.92 7.80
CA ARG A 115 -12.63 9.20 9.04
C ARG A 115 -11.12 9.10 9.22
N PRO A 116 -10.64 9.14 10.48
CA PRO A 116 -9.24 8.94 10.76
C PRO A 116 -8.83 7.51 10.38
N MET A 117 -7.68 7.40 9.74
CA MET A 117 -7.07 6.17 9.30
C MET A 117 -5.65 6.08 9.87
N ASP A 118 -5.25 4.88 10.27
CA ASP A 118 -3.89 4.59 10.69
C ASP A 118 -2.97 4.49 9.47
N THR A 119 -1.70 4.86 9.65
CA THR A 119 -0.64 4.60 8.67
C THR A 119 0.54 3.93 9.38
N GLY A 120 1.43 3.34 8.62
CA GLY A 120 2.71 2.86 9.12
C GLY A 120 3.84 3.80 8.74
N LEU A 121 4.85 3.88 9.61
CA LEU A 121 6.12 4.53 9.34
C LEU A 121 7.24 3.51 9.48
N ALA A 122 7.95 3.24 8.40
CA ALA A 122 9.14 2.39 8.39
C ALA A 122 10.40 3.26 8.42
N VAL A 123 11.22 3.09 9.45
CA VAL A 123 12.59 3.57 9.50
C VAL A 123 13.50 2.37 9.24
N TRP A 124 14.28 2.41 8.16
CA TRP A 124 15.06 1.25 7.77
C TRP A 124 16.47 1.63 7.31
N THR A 125 17.40 0.70 7.50
CA THR A 125 18.80 0.86 7.14
C THR A 125 19.13 -0.10 6.00
N ASP A 126 19.70 0.43 4.94
CA ASP A 126 20.08 -0.35 3.76
C ASP A 126 21.40 -1.12 3.95
N MET A 127 21.89 -1.77 2.88
CA MET A 127 23.14 -2.54 2.90
C MET A 127 24.38 -1.67 2.99
N HIS A 128 24.29 -0.37 2.72
CA HIS A 128 25.40 0.60 2.82
C HIS A 128 25.45 1.27 4.21
N GLY A 129 24.39 1.13 5.02
CA GLY A 129 24.26 1.73 6.33
C GLY A 129 23.50 3.06 6.30
N ASP A 130 22.96 3.45 5.16
CA ASP A 130 22.14 4.65 5.02
C ASP A 130 20.75 4.43 5.60
N SER A 131 20.28 5.43 6.36
CA SER A 131 18.96 5.38 7.00
C SER A 131 17.90 6.07 6.13
N HIS A 132 16.77 5.41 6.00
CA HIS A 132 15.63 5.87 5.22
C HIS A 132 14.37 5.89 6.07
N CYS A 133 13.41 6.74 5.70
CA CYS A 133 12.12 6.86 6.34
C CYS A 133 11.02 6.80 5.29
N THR A 134 10.09 5.85 5.43
CA THR A 134 9.07 5.58 4.41
C THR A 134 7.71 5.39 5.08
N PRO A 135 6.76 6.32 4.94
CA PRO A 135 5.39 6.11 5.35
C PRO A 135 4.68 5.18 4.35
N PHE A 136 3.68 4.42 4.83
CA PHE A 136 2.85 3.56 4.00
C PHE A 136 1.41 3.50 4.50
N THR A 137 0.48 3.23 3.59
CA THR A 137 -0.95 3.18 3.89
C THR A 137 -1.50 1.76 3.99
N SER A 138 -0.98 0.84 3.19
CA SER A 138 -1.56 -0.51 3.04
C SER A 138 -0.66 -1.61 3.57
N SER A 139 0.61 -1.63 3.18
CA SER A 139 1.52 -2.70 3.57
C SER A 139 2.99 -2.33 3.45
N LEU A 140 3.80 -2.91 4.36
CA LEU A 140 5.25 -3.00 4.21
C LEU A 140 5.59 -4.48 4.13
N THR A 141 6.13 -4.91 2.99
CA THR A 141 6.46 -6.31 2.75
C THR A 141 7.96 -6.54 2.84
N ALA A 142 8.37 -7.67 3.41
CA ALA A 142 9.78 -8.05 3.52
C ALA A 142 10.00 -9.53 3.15
N GLY A 143 10.89 -9.76 2.18
CA GLY A 143 11.24 -11.10 1.70
C GLY A 143 10.65 -11.45 0.34
N PHE A 144 10.03 -12.62 0.23
CA PHE A 144 9.54 -13.18 -1.03
C PHE A 144 8.50 -12.28 -1.72
N ASP A 145 7.55 -11.74 -0.98
CA ASP A 145 6.50 -10.86 -1.51
C ASP A 145 7.06 -9.53 -2.06
N SER A 146 8.09 -8.96 -1.41
CA SER A 146 8.82 -7.80 -1.96
C SER A 146 9.57 -8.15 -3.24
N SER A 147 10.17 -9.33 -3.31
CA SER A 147 10.81 -9.83 -4.55
C SER A 147 9.79 -10.02 -5.66
N VAL A 148 8.58 -10.50 -5.32
CA VAL A 148 7.45 -10.61 -6.25
C VAL A 148 7.00 -9.23 -6.73
N ALA A 149 6.91 -8.24 -5.83
CA ALA A 149 6.55 -6.87 -6.20
C ALA A 149 7.57 -6.28 -7.20
N LEU A 150 8.87 -6.41 -6.94
CA LEU A 150 9.93 -5.98 -7.86
C LEU A 150 9.80 -6.68 -9.22
N ARG A 151 9.61 -8.00 -9.23
CA ARG A 151 9.43 -8.76 -10.47
C ARG A 151 8.17 -8.35 -11.22
N ALA A 152 7.09 -8.04 -10.51
CA ALA A 152 5.86 -7.54 -11.11
C ALA A 152 6.07 -6.17 -11.79
N LEU A 153 6.86 -5.27 -11.21
CA LEU A 153 7.21 -3.98 -11.84
C LEU A 153 7.98 -4.18 -13.15
N GLN A 154 8.86 -5.18 -13.21
CA GLN A 154 9.67 -5.53 -14.38
C GLN A 154 8.92 -6.44 -15.38
N GLY A 155 7.73 -6.89 -15.03
CA GLY A 155 6.94 -7.86 -15.80
C GLY A 155 6.31 -7.30 -17.07
N PRO A 156 5.69 -8.19 -17.87
CA PRO A 156 5.04 -7.82 -19.13
C PRO A 156 4.00 -6.72 -18.96
N ARG A 157 4.09 -5.67 -19.78
CA ARG A 157 3.20 -4.50 -19.70
C ARG A 157 1.73 -4.80 -20.04
N TRP A 158 1.49 -5.89 -20.78
CA TRP A 158 0.13 -6.33 -21.14
C TRP A 158 -0.61 -7.01 -19.97
N LEU A 159 0.13 -7.54 -18.96
CA LEU A 159 -0.45 -8.01 -17.72
C LEU A 159 -0.67 -6.83 -16.76
N SER A 160 -1.79 -6.85 -16.03
CA SER A 160 -2.08 -5.86 -14.98
C SER A 160 -2.85 -6.51 -13.82
N GLY A 161 -2.74 -5.92 -12.63
CA GLY A 161 -3.42 -6.39 -11.43
C GLY A 161 -3.01 -7.81 -11.02
N LEU A 162 -3.96 -8.61 -10.53
CA LEU A 162 -3.73 -9.95 -10.03
C LEU A 162 -2.99 -10.88 -11.01
N PRO A 163 -3.32 -10.96 -12.32
CA PRO A 163 -2.57 -11.79 -13.27
C PRO A 163 -1.08 -11.46 -13.34
N ARG A 164 -0.69 -10.17 -13.27
CA ARG A 164 0.71 -9.76 -13.22
C ARG A 164 1.39 -10.27 -11.95
N TYR A 165 0.69 -10.17 -10.81
CA TYR A 165 1.20 -10.62 -9.51
C TYR A 165 1.42 -12.15 -9.49
N LEU A 166 0.45 -12.92 -9.99
CA LEU A 166 0.55 -14.38 -10.10
C LEU A 166 1.70 -14.81 -11.01
N TRP A 167 1.86 -14.15 -12.15
CA TRP A 167 2.99 -14.39 -13.06
C TRP A 167 4.33 -14.14 -12.34
N ALA A 168 4.45 -13.02 -11.64
CA ALA A 168 5.64 -12.67 -10.88
C ALA A 168 5.94 -13.69 -9.77
N THR A 169 4.90 -14.11 -9.04
CA THR A 169 5.00 -15.16 -8.01
C THR A 169 5.55 -16.46 -8.56
N LEU A 170 4.99 -16.96 -9.67
CA LEU A 170 5.44 -18.20 -10.30
C LEU A 170 6.89 -18.10 -10.79
N ARG A 171 7.29 -16.94 -11.30
CA ARG A 171 8.69 -16.68 -11.70
C ARG A 171 9.62 -16.60 -10.50
N GLU A 172 9.20 -15.97 -9.41
CA GLU A 172 10.02 -15.84 -8.20
C GLU A 172 10.19 -17.19 -7.48
N LEU A 173 9.22 -18.09 -7.54
CA LEU A 173 9.33 -19.46 -7.02
C LEU A 173 10.50 -20.25 -7.64
N GLN A 174 10.94 -19.91 -8.83
CA GLN A 174 12.13 -20.54 -9.45
C GLN A 174 13.43 -20.15 -8.71
N HIS A 175 13.44 -18.98 -8.04
CA HIS A 175 14.58 -18.42 -7.31
C HIS A 175 14.29 -18.34 -5.81
N LEU A 176 13.51 -19.29 -5.29
CA LEU A 176 13.07 -19.32 -3.90
C LEU A 176 14.25 -19.17 -2.93
N ARG A 177 14.15 -18.20 -2.03
CA ARG A 177 15.14 -17.92 -0.98
C ARG A 177 14.44 -17.78 0.37
N HIS A 178 15.22 -17.96 1.42
CA HIS A 178 14.80 -17.70 2.79
C HIS A 178 15.76 -16.72 3.45
N TRP A 179 15.25 -15.94 4.38
CA TRP A 179 16.02 -14.95 5.11
C TRP A 179 15.99 -15.28 6.60
N THR A 180 17.16 -15.29 7.24
CA THR A 180 17.21 -15.42 8.69
C THR A 180 16.92 -14.07 9.32
N VAL A 181 15.78 -13.96 9.98
CA VAL A 181 15.27 -12.73 10.57
C VAL A 181 15.16 -12.89 12.07
N ARG A 182 15.63 -11.89 12.81
CA ARG A 182 15.29 -11.66 14.21
C ARG A 182 14.20 -10.60 14.24
N ALA A 183 13.10 -10.89 14.93
CA ALA A 183 11.96 -9.98 14.99
C ALA A 183 11.51 -9.75 16.42
N GLN A 184 11.01 -8.54 16.68
CA GLN A 184 10.47 -8.13 17.98
C GLN A 184 9.23 -7.28 17.76
N ALA A 185 8.12 -7.62 18.40
CA ALA A 185 6.87 -6.87 18.37
C ALA A 185 6.54 -6.39 19.79
N ASP A 186 6.36 -5.08 19.99
CA ASP A 186 6.03 -4.45 21.26
C ASP A 186 6.92 -4.92 22.43
N GLY A 187 8.22 -5.05 22.18
CA GLY A 187 9.20 -5.51 23.16
C GLY A 187 9.27 -7.03 23.35
N GLN A 188 8.39 -7.81 22.72
CA GLN A 188 8.38 -9.27 22.79
C GLN A 188 9.13 -9.86 21.60
N HIS A 189 10.07 -10.78 21.86
CA HIS A 189 10.75 -11.52 20.80
C HIS A 189 9.76 -12.45 20.09
N LEU A 190 9.80 -12.40 18.77
CA LEU A 190 9.18 -13.41 17.92
C LEU A 190 10.20 -14.52 17.63
N ASP A 191 9.71 -15.67 17.13
CA ASP A 191 10.59 -16.78 16.79
C ASP A 191 11.69 -16.36 15.79
N ASP A 192 12.94 -16.53 16.17
CA ASP A 192 14.08 -16.34 15.28
C ASP A 192 14.19 -17.49 14.28
N GLY A 193 14.70 -17.20 13.10
CA GLY A 193 15.00 -18.24 12.13
C GLY A 193 14.66 -17.88 10.69
N PRO A 194 14.74 -18.87 9.80
CA PRO A 194 14.48 -18.65 8.39
C PRO A 194 12.99 -18.38 8.13
N VAL A 195 12.73 -17.36 7.34
CA VAL A 195 11.39 -17.00 6.86
C VAL A 195 11.36 -16.96 5.34
N LEU A 196 10.22 -17.22 4.77
CA LEU A 196 9.92 -16.92 3.37
C LEU A 196 9.60 -15.42 3.23
N LEU A 197 8.79 -14.90 4.14
CA LEU A 197 8.40 -13.50 4.21
C LEU A 197 8.08 -13.08 5.65
N MET A 198 8.22 -11.79 5.90
CA MET A 198 7.70 -11.13 7.09
C MET A 198 7.13 -9.78 6.70
N SER A 199 5.83 -9.66 6.68
CA SER A 199 5.11 -8.50 6.16
C SER A 199 4.26 -7.84 7.22
N VAL A 200 4.07 -6.55 7.06
CA VAL A 200 3.20 -5.72 7.89
C VAL A 200 2.05 -5.25 7.02
N LEU A 201 0.84 -5.33 7.57
CA LEU A 201 -0.38 -4.98 6.87
C LEU A 201 -1.23 -4.03 7.70
N ASN A 202 -1.79 -3.04 7.03
CA ASN A 202 -2.79 -2.12 7.53
C ASN A 202 -4.14 -2.36 6.82
N THR A 203 -4.11 -3.01 5.66
CA THR A 203 -5.32 -3.32 4.87
C THR A 203 -5.52 -4.83 4.77
N PRO A 204 -6.78 -5.31 4.63
CA PRO A 204 -7.08 -6.73 4.51
C PRO A 204 -6.44 -7.41 3.30
N THR A 205 -6.15 -6.64 2.25
CA THR A 205 -5.63 -7.17 0.99
C THR A 205 -4.34 -6.47 0.57
N LEU A 206 -3.51 -7.18 -0.18
CA LEU A 206 -2.34 -6.68 -0.87
C LEU A 206 -2.27 -7.22 -2.31
N GLY A 207 -1.45 -6.62 -3.16
CA GLY A 207 -1.15 -7.16 -4.48
C GLY A 207 -2.36 -7.33 -5.39
N SER A 208 -3.29 -6.38 -5.36
CA SER A 208 -4.52 -6.36 -6.18
C SER A 208 -5.62 -7.33 -5.71
N GLY A 209 -5.81 -7.44 -4.41
CA GLY A 209 -6.94 -8.15 -3.81
C GLY A 209 -6.61 -9.51 -3.22
N ILE A 210 -5.34 -9.83 -3.02
CA ILE A 210 -4.94 -11.02 -2.27
C ILE A 210 -5.27 -10.81 -0.79
N ALA A 211 -6.09 -11.68 -0.20
CA ALA A 211 -6.55 -11.58 1.18
C ALA A 211 -5.45 -11.98 2.19
N ALA A 212 -4.39 -11.17 2.28
CA ALA A 212 -3.22 -11.48 3.10
C ALA A 212 -3.50 -11.39 4.59
N MET A 213 -4.33 -10.45 5.03
CA MET A 213 -4.73 -10.28 6.43
C MET A 213 -6.22 -9.89 6.49
N PRO A 214 -7.16 -10.84 6.30
CA PRO A 214 -8.59 -10.54 6.18
C PRO A 214 -9.21 -9.76 7.33
N HIS A 215 -8.57 -9.79 8.50
CA HIS A 215 -9.03 -9.12 9.71
C HIS A 215 -8.30 -7.81 10.03
N ALA A 216 -7.36 -7.37 9.15
CA ALA A 216 -6.67 -6.11 9.35
C ALA A 216 -7.66 -4.94 9.33
N SER A 217 -7.43 -3.97 10.22
CA SER A 217 -8.25 -2.77 10.37
C SER A 217 -7.41 -1.52 10.16
N THR A 218 -7.92 -0.57 9.41
CA THR A 218 -7.20 0.68 9.12
C THR A 218 -7.39 1.76 10.19
N HIS A 219 -8.03 1.44 11.35
CA HIS A 219 -8.45 2.47 12.32
C HIS A 219 -8.51 1.96 13.77
N ASP A 220 -7.84 0.86 14.11
CA ASP A 220 -7.81 0.31 15.47
C ASP A 220 -6.53 0.69 16.25
N GLY A 221 -5.68 1.54 15.68
CA GLY A 221 -4.43 2.01 16.28
C GLY A 221 -3.33 0.94 16.32
N GLN A 222 -3.43 -0.10 15.51
CA GLN A 222 -2.47 -1.18 15.41
C GLN A 222 -2.19 -1.52 13.94
N LEU A 223 -1.09 -2.23 13.71
CA LEU A 223 -0.81 -2.90 12.43
C LEU A 223 -0.70 -4.39 12.66
N ASP A 224 -0.96 -5.17 11.62
CA ASP A 224 -0.85 -6.62 11.66
C ASP A 224 0.49 -7.06 11.07
N TRP A 225 1.16 -8.06 11.70
CA TRP A 225 2.30 -8.72 11.10
C TRP A 225 1.94 -10.13 10.67
N LEU A 226 2.51 -10.54 9.55
CA LEU A 226 2.42 -11.88 8.98
C LEU A 226 3.82 -12.42 8.76
N ARG A 227 4.16 -13.54 9.42
CA ARG A 227 5.39 -14.29 9.25
C ARG A 227 5.07 -15.64 8.62
N ALA A 228 5.76 -16.00 7.57
CA ALA A 228 5.54 -17.26 6.88
C ALA A 228 6.87 -17.97 6.56
N GLY A 229 6.92 -19.27 6.77
CA GLY A 229 8.01 -20.14 6.38
C GLY A 229 8.88 -20.67 7.52
N PRO A 230 9.94 -21.39 7.13
CA PRO A 230 10.39 -21.63 5.77
C PRO A 230 9.50 -22.63 5.00
N PHE A 231 9.16 -22.31 3.76
CA PHE A 231 8.44 -23.22 2.87
C PHE A 231 9.29 -23.55 1.64
N GLY A 232 9.34 -24.81 1.24
CA GLY A 232 9.87 -25.19 -0.06
C GLY A 232 8.91 -24.85 -1.20
N ARG A 233 9.33 -25.03 -2.45
CA ARG A 233 8.53 -24.72 -3.65
C ARG A 233 7.14 -25.37 -3.63
N LEU A 234 7.04 -26.65 -3.26
CA LEU A 234 5.76 -27.36 -3.14
C LEU A 234 4.88 -26.78 -2.03
N GLY A 235 5.49 -26.42 -0.89
CA GLY A 235 4.80 -25.74 0.21
C GLY A 235 4.24 -24.39 -0.23
N CYS A 236 5.02 -23.59 -0.96
CA CYS A 236 4.55 -22.32 -1.51
C CYS A 236 3.40 -22.51 -2.51
N MET A 237 3.50 -23.51 -3.40
CA MET A 237 2.42 -23.83 -4.34
C MET A 237 1.13 -24.27 -3.63
N HIS A 238 1.24 -25.00 -2.53
CA HIS A 238 0.10 -25.40 -1.71
C HIS A 238 -0.48 -24.21 -0.92
N LEU A 239 0.38 -23.30 -0.46
CA LEU A 239 -0.02 -22.12 0.30
C LEU A 239 -0.69 -21.05 -0.59
N LEU A 240 -0.27 -20.90 -1.86
CA LEU A 240 -0.73 -19.85 -2.76
C LEU A 240 -2.26 -19.79 -2.92
N PRO A 241 -2.98 -20.89 -3.20
CA PRO A 241 -4.45 -20.84 -3.30
C PRO A 241 -5.13 -20.44 -1.99
N ARG A 242 -4.52 -20.80 -0.85
CA ARG A 242 -5.01 -20.41 0.47
C ARG A 242 -4.77 -18.95 0.75
N PHE A 243 -3.62 -18.44 0.33
CA PHE A 243 -3.28 -17.02 0.43
C PHE A 243 -4.26 -16.15 -0.37
N LEU A 244 -4.62 -16.59 -1.58
CA LEU A 244 -5.61 -15.90 -2.41
C LEU A 244 -7.02 -15.85 -1.77
N ARG A 245 -7.37 -16.87 -0.96
CA ARG A 245 -8.67 -16.97 -0.28
C ARG A 245 -8.67 -16.48 1.17
N GLY A 246 -7.52 -16.06 1.70
CA GLY A 246 -7.38 -15.66 3.11
C GLY A 246 -7.44 -16.82 4.12
N SER A 247 -7.30 -18.07 3.66
CA SER A 247 -7.34 -19.27 4.53
C SER A 247 -5.96 -19.82 4.90
N HIS A 248 -4.90 -19.04 4.69
CA HIS A 248 -3.52 -19.40 5.00
C HIS A 248 -3.15 -19.17 6.48
N LEU A 249 -3.89 -18.34 7.21
CA LEU A 249 -3.54 -17.91 8.56
C LEU A 249 -3.46 -19.05 9.58
N THR A 250 -4.19 -20.13 9.36
CA THR A 250 -4.20 -21.34 10.23
C THR A 250 -3.22 -22.41 9.79
N GLN A 251 -2.41 -22.16 8.75
CA GLN A 251 -1.49 -23.17 8.24
C GLN A 251 -0.24 -23.29 9.13
N PRO A 252 0.26 -24.51 9.37
CA PRO A 252 1.55 -24.68 10.05
C PRO A 252 2.66 -23.87 9.37
N GLY A 253 3.47 -23.16 10.16
CA GLY A 253 4.53 -22.28 9.66
C GLY A 253 4.05 -20.89 9.24
N VAL A 254 2.78 -20.54 9.44
CA VAL A 254 2.25 -19.19 9.34
C VAL A 254 1.94 -18.68 10.74
N GLN A 255 2.42 -17.50 11.06
CA GLN A 255 2.20 -16.80 12.31
C GLN A 255 1.74 -15.38 12.03
N VAL A 256 0.84 -14.89 12.86
CA VAL A 256 0.27 -13.55 12.75
C VAL A 256 0.11 -12.92 14.12
N GLY A 257 0.09 -11.62 14.16
CA GLY A 257 -0.22 -10.88 15.39
C GLY A 257 -0.35 -9.39 15.10
N ARG A 258 -0.67 -8.62 16.13
CA ARG A 258 -0.82 -7.18 16.07
C ARG A 258 0.29 -6.50 16.86
N PHE A 259 0.57 -5.25 16.52
CA PHE A 259 1.61 -4.49 17.18
C PHE A 259 1.43 -2.98 17.00
N LYS A 260 2.14 -2.22 17.82
CA LYS A 260 2.37 -0.78 17.66
C LYS A 260 3.79 -0.48 17.22
N GLN A 261 4.74 -1.32 17.60
CA GLN A 261 6.15 -1.22 17.20
C GLN A 261 6.68 -2.59 16.81
N LEU A 262 7.30 -2.69 15.62
CA LEU A 262 7.90 -3.92 15.12
C LEU A 262 9.34 -3.64 14.68
N GLY A 263 10.29 -4.41 15.22
CA GLY A 263 11.70 -4.41 14.80
C GLY A 263 12.03 -5.67 14.02
N LEU A 264 12.73 -5.52 12.90
CA LEU A 264 13.29 -6.62 12.11
C LEU A 264 14.79 -6.41 11.95
N HIS A 265 15.55 -7.47 12.10
CA HIS A 265 16.99 -7.48 11.85
C HIS A 265 17.36 -8.67 10.95
N CYS A 266 17.98 -8.38 9.81
CA CYS A 266 18.42 -9.36 8.82
C CYS A 266 19.79 -8.97 8.28
N PRO A 267 20.91 -9.48 8.85
CA PRO A 267 22.27 -9.06 8.49
C PRO A 267 22.62 -9.24 7.01
N GLN A 268 22.07 -10.27 6.38
CA GLN A 268 22.27 -10.53 4.95
C GLN A 268 21.46 -9.62 4.02
N GLY A 269 20.60 -8.78 4.56
CA GLY A 269 19.67 -7.94 3.81
C GLY A 269 18.43 -8.70 3.35
N ILE A 270 17.27 -8.12 3.61
CA ILE A 270 15.97 -8.64 3.16
C ILE A 270 15.35 -7.68 2.15
N PRO A 271 14.80 -8.15 1.03
CA PRO A 271 14.02 -7.33 0.11
C PRO A 271 12.91 -6.60 0.83
N LEU A 272 12.74 -5.30 0.58
CA LEU A 272 11.74 -4.45 1.21
C LEU A 272 10.92 -3.69 0.16
N ALA A 273 9.61 -3.63 0.34
CA ALA A 273 8.71 -2.82 -0.48
C ALA A 273 7.58 -2.24 0.39
N ALA A 274 7.11 -1.03 0.07
CA ALA A 274 5.99 -0.36 0.72
C ALA A 274 4.89 -0.05 -0.28
N ASP A 275 3.65 -0.42 0.01
CA ASP A 275 2.48 -0.25 -0.87
C ASP A 275 2.73 -0.74 -2.32
N GLY A 276 3.57 -1.78 -2.48
CA GLY A 276 3.96 -2.35 -3.77
C GLY A 276 5.12 -1.63 -4.49
N GLU A 277 5.67 -0.55 -3.95
CA GLU A 277 6.85 0.15 -4.47
C GLU A 277 8.13 -0.44 -3.84
N TRP A 278 9.07 -0.85 -4.68
CA TRP A 278 10.35 -1.41 -4.26
C TRP A 278 11.22 -0.36 -3.56
N LEU A 279 11.73 -0.67 -2.36
CA LEU A 279 12.59 0.21 -1.58
C LEU A 279 14.08 -0.17 -1.67
N GLY A 280 14.39 -1.47 -1.65
CA GLY A 280 15.77 -1.95 -1.65
C GLY A 280 15.97 -3.18 -0.79
N LEU A 281 17.22 -3.43 -0.39
CA LEU A 281 17.59 -4.46 0.59
C LEU A 281 17.84 -3.80 1.94
N ALA A 282 17.10 -4.22 2.96
CA ALA A 282 17.19 -3.67 4.31
C ALA A 282 17.91 -4.64 5.26
N ARG A 283 18.85 -4.12 6.07
CA ARG A 283 19.48 -4.86 7.19
C ARG A 283 18.66 -4.76 8.46
N GLN A 284 18.07 -3.60 8.68
CA GLN A 284 17.27 -3.30 9.85
C GLN A 284 16.04 -2.52 9.45
N VAL A 285 14.90 -2.86 10.04
CA VAL A 285 13.63 -2.15 9.83
C VAL A 285 12.98 -1.95 11.19
N GLN A 286 12.55 -0.73 11.47
CA GLN A 286 11.69 -0.36 12.59
C GLN A 286 10.38 0.15 12.03
N VAL A 287 9.28 -0.45 12.41
CA VAL A 287 7.94 -0.03 11.98
C VAL A 287 7.18 0.51 13.17
N HIS A 288 6.61 1.69 13.01
CA HIS A 288 5.76 2.33 14.01
C HIS A 288 4.37 2.58 13.41
N VAL A 289 3.36 2.28 14.20
CA VAL A 289 2.00 2.74 13.89
C VAL A 289 1.92 4.24 14.08
N GLN A 290 1.34 4.94 13.12
CA GLN A 290 0.89 6.32 13.24
C GLN A 290 -0.64 6.31 13.31
N ALA A 291 -1.16 6.16 14.52
CA ALA A 291 -2.59 6.03 14.74
C ALA A 291 -3.33 7.30 14.30
N HIS A 292 -4.42 7.12 13.55
CA HIS A 292 -5.34 8.19 13.13
C HIS A 292 -4.65 9.35 12.39
N SER A 293 -3.52 9.09 11.74
CA SER A 293 -2.64 10.10 11.14
C SER A 293 -3.14 10.65 9.80
N LEU A 294 -3.99 9.92 9.08
CA LEU A 294 -4.52 10.30 7.77
C LEU A 294 -6.04 10.40 7.80
N GLN A 295 -6.60 11.48 7.25
CA GLN A 295 -8.05 11.66 7.14
C GLN A 295 -8.54 11.21 5.76
N MET A 296 -9.28 10.08 5.68
CA MET A 296 -9.75 9.50 4.43
C MET A 296 -11.26 9.51 4.32
N VAL A 297 -11.78 9.87 3.15
CA VAL A 297 -13.20 9.63 2.83
C VAL A 297 -13.42 8.12 2.67
N THR A 298 -14.44 7.61 3.36
CA THR A 298 -14.81 6.19 3.30
C THR A 298 -16.14 6.01 2.57
N GLY A 299 -16.31 4.88 1.91
CA GLY A 299 -17.61 4.43 1.45
C GLY A 299 -18.51 3.96 2.61
N ASN A 300 -19.72 3.56 2.29
CA ASN A 300 -20.58 2.85 3.25
C ASN A 300 -19.99 1.45 3.45
N VAL A 301 -19.32 1.25 4.57
CA VAL A 301 -18.82 -0.06 5.03
C VAL A 301 -19.83 -0.63 6.00
#